data_de955c9bae88f98ca21071344ee68165
#
_entry.id   de955c9bae88f98ca21071344ee68165
#
_cell.length_a   1.000
_cell.length_b   1.000
_cell.length_c   1.000
_cell.angle_alpha   90.00
_cell.angle_beta   90.00
_cell.angle_gamma   90.00
#
_symmetry.space_group_name_H-M   'P 1'
#
loop_
_entity.id
_entity.type
_entity.pdbx_description
1 polymer ?
#
loop_
_entity_poly.entity_id
_entity_poly.type
_entity_poly.pdbx_seq_one_letter_code
_entity_poly.pdbx_strand_id
1 'polypeptide(L)'
;MSPPARCPPTPVKDRPWRRIAVAVLALLFLNGMLSFRDWWPTPGILPDHRLAPEFVLLWLALLAAVAWRGNLSPRTLSVFALGYLLLVLGRYADVTVHSLFGRPINLYWDGVQIPRFLWVSAQELAWWQSAAVLASVGVLFWALFTLLRWAIAVAACDGAPFALRTPWVWAITLTSVLLVSANLAGVRATWPIVAKPVLPTYWRQAQLLATAFSPQRQASLLPASTAIDTALAAPPGSALAALGGRDVYLIMLESLGAVVYDDARADSVLRASRARFAADIAASGRQVVSAFFRSPTFAGGSDLTHLGLLSGMDLSDPMRHDVLLTTRRPTLNALFRAHGYQTFGLYPALDWEWPERAFYDFDVFLARRDLGYAGPALGFW
;
A
#
# COMPACT_ATOMS: atom_id res chain seq x y z
N MET A 1 -5.05 -23.16 -44.30
CA MET A 1 -4.10 -22.69 -43.24
C MET A 1 -3.48 -21.40 -43.73
N SER A 2 -3.88 -20.26 -43.19
CA SER A 2 -3.25 -18.96 -43.52
C SER A 2 -1.82 -18.93 -43.00
N PRO A 3 -0.84 -18.37 -43.73
CA PRO A 3 0.54 -18.31 -43.28
C PRO A 3 0.61 -17.53 -41.95
N PRO A 4 1.51 -17.92 -41.02
CA PRO A 4 1.64 -17.23 -39.74
C PRO A 4 2.02 -15.78 -40.03
N ALA A 5 1.28 -14.86 -39.40
CA ALA A 5 1.53 -13.44 -39.49
C ALA A 5 3.00 -13.15 -39.07
N ARG A 6 3.79 -12.65 -40.02
CA ARG A 6 5.18 -12.26 -39.76
C ARG A 6 5.20 -11.16 -38.69
N CYS A 7 6.19 -11.21 -37.82
CA CYS A 7 6.46 -10.09 -36.90
C CYS A 7 6.39 -8.76 -37.66
N PRO A 8 5.79 -7.70 -37.08
CA PRO A 8 5.79 -6.40 -37.72
C PRO A 8 7.25 -6.03 -38.06
N PRO A 9 7.51 -5.46 -39.25
CA PRO A 9 8.86 -5.09 -39.65
C PRO A 9 9.42 -4.10 -38.61
N THR A 10 10.48 -4.50 -37.95
CA THR A 10 11.24 -3.54 -37.14
C THR A 10 11.83 -2.49 -38.09
N PRO A 11 11.77 -1.19 -37.77
CA PRO A 11 12.26 -0.12 -38.65
C PRO A 11 13.78 -0.17 -38.91
N VAL A 12 14.47 -1.14 -38.31
CA VAL A 12 15.93 -1.27 -38.34
C VAL A 12 16.30 -2.38 -39.33
N LYS A 13 16.47 -2.02 -40.61
CA LYS A 13 16.63 -2.99 -41.69
C LYS A 13 18.02 -3.66 -41.83
N ASP A 14 19.15 -3.12 -41.34
CA ASP A 14 20.42 -3.52 -41.97
C ASP A 14 21.60 -3.93 -41.08
N ARG A 15 21.49 -4.02 -39.75
CA ARG A 15 22.63 -4.49 -38.93
C ARG A 15 22.16 -5.34 -37.73
N PRO A 16 22.59 -6.59 -37.58
CA PRO A 16 22.12 -7.50 -36.51
C PRO A 16 22.37 -6.94 -35.09
N TRP A 17 23.48 -6.23 -34.89
CA TRP A 17 23.78 -5.59 -33.60
C TRP A 17 22.79 -4.51 -33.20
N ARG A 18 22.20 -3.75 -34.16
CA ARG A 18 21.16 -2.74 -33.87
C ARG A 18 19.89 -3.38 -33.38
N ARG A 19 19.49 -4.51 -33.93
CA ARG A 19 18.31 -5.27 -33.46
C ARG A 19 18.50 -5.76 -32.02
N ILE A 20 19.70 -6.29 -31.73
CA ILE A 20 20.04 -6.72 -30.37
C ILE A 20 20.04 -5.53 -29.41
N ALA A 21 20.62 -4.40 -29.78
CA ALA A 21 20.62 -3.19 -28.96
C ALA A 21 19.21 -2.69 -28.68
N VAL A 22 18.33 -2.65 -29.68
CA VAL A 22 16.92 -2.26 -29.50
C VAL A 22 16.18 -3.26 -28.61
N ALA A 23 16.45 -4.58 -28.74
CA ALA A 23 15.87 -5.60 -27.88
C ALA A 23 16.33 -5.43 -26.42
N VAL A 24 17.61 -5.14 -26.17
CA VAL A 24 18.12 -4.86 -24.82
C VAL A 24 17.46 -3.62 -24.24
N LEU A 25 17.36 -2.52 -25.01
CA LEU A 25 16.66 -1.31 -24.56
C LEU A 25 15.19 -1.56 -24.26
N ALA A 26 14.51 -2.37 -25.07
CA ALA A 26 13.12 -2.76 -24.81
C ALA A 26 12.98 -3.59 -23.51
N LEU A 27 13.90 -4.51 -23.25
CA LEU A 27 13.92 -5.29 -22.01
C LEU A 27 14.22 -4.41 -20.78
N LEU A 28 15.17 -3.48 -20.88
CA LEU A 28 15.45 -2.51 -19.81
C LEU A 28 14.26 -1.60 -19.56
N PHE A 29 13.60 -1.11 -20.61
CA PHE A 29 12.38 -0.34 -20.50
C PHE A 29 11.26 -1.13 -19.80
N LEU A 30 11.00 -2.37 -20.22
CA LEU A 30 10.01 -3.23 -19.57
C LEU A 30 10.32 -3.44 -18.09
N ASN A 31 11.58 -3.75 -17.73
CA ASN A 31 11.96 -3.87 -16.32
C ASN A 31 11.72 -2.56 -15.56
N GLY A 32 12.15 -1.41 -16.12
CA GLY A 32 11.99 -0.10 -15.51
C GLY A 32 10.54 0.27 -15.23
N MET A 33 9.60 -0.18 -16.09
CA MET A 33 8.16 0.05 -15.92
C MET A 33 7.52 -0.69 -14.73
N LEU A 34 8.25 -1.60 -14.06
CA LEU A 34 7.79 -2.29 -12.85
C LEU A 34 8.72 -2.10 -11.65
N SER A 35 9.92 -1.54 -11.86
CA SER A 35 10.90 -1.38 -10.78
C SER A 35 10.97 0.04 -10.21
N PHE A 36 10.27 1.02 -10.79
CA PHE A 36 10.29 2.40 -10.29
C PHE A 36 9.82 2.48 -8.83
N ARG A 37 10.28 3.52 -8.13
CA ARG A 37 9.92 3.85 -6.75
C ARG A 37 9.21 5.19 -6.66
N ASP A 38 8.65 5.48 -5.50
CA ASP A 38 8.02 6.74 -5.20
C ASP A 38 9.01 7.91 -5.12
N TRP A 39 8.51 9.08 -5.44
CA TRP A 39 9.13 10.36 -5.11
C TRP A 39 8.29 11.03 -4.01
N TRP A 40 8.60 10.61 -2.78
CA TRP A 40 7.87 11.09 -1.59
C TRP A 40 8.06 12.60 -1.37
N PRO A 41 7.04 13.37 -0.98
CA PRO A 41 5.61 13.02 -0.83
C PRO A 41 4.78 13.46 -2.07
N THR A 42 5.08 12.96 -3.22
CA THR A 42 4.45 13.37 -4.48
C THR A 42 3.87 12.18 -5.24
N PRO A 43 2.95 12.40 -6.22
CA PRO A 43 2.53 11.33 -7.13
C PRO A 43 3.60 10.97 -8.18
N GLY A 44 4.77 11.61 -8.12
CA GLY A 44 5.89 11.36 -9.02
C GLY A 44 6.56 10.02 -8.78
N ILE A 45 7.29 9.55 -9.78
CA ILE A 45 8.05 8.32 -9.72
C ILE A 45 9.52 8.58 -10.04
N LEU A 46 10.39 7.81 -9.41
CA LEU A 46 11.82 7.79 -9.68
C LEU A 46 12.20 6.47 -10.36
N PRO A 47 12.98 6.49 -11.45
CA PRO A 47 13.52 5.27 -12.02
C PRO A 47 14.31 4.46 -11.00
N ASP A 48 14.17 3.15 -11.06
CA ASP A 48 14.94 2.21 -10.25
C ASP A 48 15.52 1.11 -11.16
N HIS A 49 16.70 0.65 -10.86
CA HIS A 49 17.42 -0.37 -11.65
C HIS A 49 17.27 -1.78 -11.10
N ARG A 50 16.45 -1.95 -10.05
CA ARG A 50 16.17 -3.27 -9.47
C ARG A 50 15.49 -4.17 -10.48
N LEU A 51 15.70 -5.47 -10.30
CA LEU A 51 15.07 -6.49 -11.14
C LEU A 51 13.62 -6.71 -10.67
N ALA A 52 12.66 -6.47 -11.56
CA ALA A 52 11.25 -6.71 -11.26
C ALA A 52 10.89 -8.19 -11.46
N PRO A 53 10.31 -8.88 -10.46
CA PRO A 53 9.92 -10.30 -10.57
C PRO A 53 8.98 -10.59 -11.74
N GLU A 54 7.99 -9.75 -11.94
CA GLU A 54 7.00 -9.92 -13.01
C GLU A 54 7.60 -9.68 -14.40
N PHE A 55 8.63 -8.86 -14.52
CA PHE A 55 9.39 -8.75 -15.76
C PHE A 55 10.12 -10.07 -16.08
N VAL A 56 10.73 -10.72 -15.08
CA VAL A 56 11.37 -12.02 -15.27
C VAL A 56 10.35 -13.08 -15.70
N LEU A 57 9.16 -13.07 -15.09
CA LEU A 57 8.06 -13.97 -15.48
C LEU A 57 7.59 -13.70 -16.92
N LEU A 58 7.44 -12.44 -17.31
CA LEU A 58 7.11 -12.08 -18.70
C LEU A 58 8.18 -12.60 -19.66
N TRP A 59 9.47 -12.37 -19.33
CA TRP A 59 10.59 -12.81 -20.16
C TRP A 59 10.58 -14.33 -20.37
N LEU A 60 10.41 -15.10 -19.31
CA LEU A 60 10.28 -16.56 -19.38
C LEU A 60 9.07 -16.99 -20.22
N ALA A 61 7.94 -16.33 -20.05
CA ALA A 61 6.73 -16.61 -20.84
C ALA A 61 6.93 -16.33 -22.34
N LEU A 62 7.65 -15.24 -22.67
CA LEU A 62 8.01 -14.92 -24.05
C LEU A 62 8.98 -15.95 -24.66
N LEU A 63 10.02 -16.36 -23.91
CA LEU A 63 10.95 -17.41 -24.33
C LEU A 63 10.21 -18.73 -24.61
N ALA A 64 9.34 -19.14 -23.68
CA ALA A 64 8.55 -20.36 -23.83
C ALA A 64 7.57 -20.29 -25.01
N ALA A 65 6.88 -19.15 -25.16
CA ALA A 65 5.91 -18.97 -26.25
C ALA A 65 6.59 -18.95 -27.64
N VAL A 66 7.77 -18.30 -27.73
CA VAL A 66 8.56 -18.27 -28.97
C VAL A 66 9.17 -19.65 -29.27
N ALA A 67 9.67 -20.35 -28.25
CA ALA A 67 10.21 -21.71 -28.41
C ALA A 67 9.15 -22.68 -28.91
N TRP A 68 7.90 -22.53 -28.42
CA TRP A 68 6.79 -23.43 -28.78
C TRP A 68 6.11 -23.09 -30.12
N ARG A 69 5.83 -21.79 -30.36
CA ARG A 69 5.02 -21.33 -31.51
C ARG A 69 5.83 -20.66 -32.64
N GLY A 70 7.13 -20.39 -32.41
CA GLY A 70 7.96 -19.59 -33.29
C GLY A 70 7.59 -18.12 -33.22
N ASN A 71 6.61 -17.68 -33.99
CA ASN A 71 6.16 -16.29 -34.03
C ASN A 71 4.85 -16.10 -33.25
N LEU A 72 4.77 -14.99 -32.49
CA LEU A 72 3.57 -14.62 -31.76
C LEU A 72 2.59 -13.83 -32.63
N SER A 73 1.30 -14.14 -32.51
CA SER A 73 0.25 -13.40 -33.21
C SER A 73 0.10 -11.96 -32.65
N PRO A 74 -0.39 -10.99 -33.45
CA PRO A 74 -0.68 -9.65 -32.96
C PRO A 74 -1.66 -9.63 -31.78
N ARG A 75 -2.61 -10.57 -31.74
CA ARG A 75 -3.54 -10.74 -30.62
C ARG A 75 -2.82 -11.19 -29.35
N THR A 76 -1.93 -12.17 -29.46
CA THR A 76 -1.12 -12.65 -28.32
C THR A 76 -0.25 -11.54 -27.75
N LEU A 77 0.40 -10.75 -28.60
CA LEU A 77 1.20 -9.58 -28.17
C LEU A 77 0.33 -8.54 -27.46
N SER A 78 -0.89 -8.30 -27.94
CA SER A 78 -1.82 -7.38 -27.27
C SER A 78 -2.29 -7.89 -25.91
N VAL A 79 -2.48 -9.20 -25.75
CA VAL A 79 -2.83 -9.81 -24.45
C VAL A 79 -1.68 -9.65 -23.43
N PHE A 80 -0.45 -9.96 -23.85
CA PHE A 80 0.73 -9.71 -22.99
C PHE A 80 0.87 -8.24 -22.63
N ALA A 81 0.67 -7.33 -23.60
CA ALA A 81 0.77 -5.88 -23.36
C ALA A 81 -0.31 -5.38 -22.40
N LEU A 82 -1.56 -5.87 -22.53
CA LEU A 82 -2.65 -5.52 -21.61
C LEU A 82 -2.38 -6.03 -20.19
N GLY A 83 -1.97 -7.29 -20.06
CA GLY A 83 -1.59 -7.85 -18.76
C GLY A 83 -0.44 -7.07 -18.10
N TYR A 84 0.56 -6.70 -18.91
CA TYR A 84 1.69 -5.90 -18.41
C TYR A 84 1.28 -4.47 -18.05
N LEU A 85 0.41 -3.84 -18.82
CA LEU A 85 -0.16 -2.53 -18.50
C LEU A 85 -0.88 -2.56 -17.15
N LEU A 86 -1.68 -3.60 -16.89
CA LEU A 86 -2.33 -3.77 -15.59
C LEU A 86 -1.29 -3.86 -14.47
N LEU A 87 -0.21 -4.61 -14.63
CA LEU A 87 0.87 -4.67 -13.64
C LEU A 87 1.52 -3.29 -13.41
N VAL A 88 1.79 -2.53 -14.46
CA VAL A 88 2.33 -1.16 -14.36
C VAL A 88 1.38 -0.24 -13.60
N LEU A 89 0.09 -0.31 -13.88
CA LEU A 89 -0.93 0.47 -13.16
C LEU A 89 -1.01 0.09 -11.69
N GLY A 90 -0.97 -1.20 -11.38
CA GLY A 90 -0.93 -1.68 -10.00
C GLY A 90 0.33 -1.25 -9.27
N ARG A 91 1.48 -1.27 -9.95
CA ARG A 91 2.73 -0.74 -9.39
C ARG A 91 2.63 0.75 -9.10
N TYR A 92 2.09 1.53 -10.05
CA TYR A 92 1.89 2.96 -9.86
C TYR A 92 0.96 3.25 -8.69
N ALA A 93 -0.17 2.55 -8.59
CA ALA A 93 -1.11 2.70 -7.48
C ALA A 93 -0.46 2.35 -6.12
N ASP A 94 0.25 1.21 -6.01
CA ASP A 94 0.94 0.79 -4.76
C ASP A 94 1.97 1.84 -4.31
N VAL A 95 2.74 2.39 -5.24
CA VAL A 95 3.78 3.38 -4.97
C VAL A 95 3.19 4.73 -4.62
N THR A 96 2.19 5.20 -5.38
CA THR A 96 1.59 6.54 -5.24
C THR A 96 0.74 6.63 -3.96
N VAL A 97 -0.09 5.63 -3.67
CA VAL A 97 -0.90 5.61 -2.44
C VAL A 97 0.01 5.61 -1.21
N HIS A 98 1.09 4.82 -1.24
CA HIS A 98 2.06 4.83 -0.15
C HIS A 98 2.75 6.19 0.00
N SER A 99 3.11 6.84 -1.10
CA SER A 99 3.76 8.16 -1.09
C SER A 99 2.85 9.28 -0.59
N LEU A 100 1.57 9.26 -0.96
CA LEU A 100 0.63 10.33 -0.63
C LEU A 100 -0.04 10.15 0.73
N PHE A 101 -0.31 8.91 1.13
CA PHE A 101 -1.12 8.60 2.30
C PHE A 101 -0.36 7.83 3.39
N GLY A 102 0.93 7.52 3.20
CA GLY A 102 1.74 6.79 4.18
C GLY A 102 1.27 5.36 4.47
N ARG A 103 0.29 4.85 3.76
CA ARG A 103 -0.33 3.54 3.95
C ARG A 103 -0.36 2.72 2.66
N PRO A 104 -0.44 1.39 2.74
CA PRO A 104 -0.67 0.57 1.55
C PRO A 104 -2.06 0.85 0.94
N ILE A 105 -2.19 0.54 -0.36
CA ILE A 105 -3.48 0.63 -1.05
C ILE A 105 -4.51 -0.29 -0.38
N ASN A 106 -5.73 0.22 -0.21
CA ASN A 106 -6.89 -0.51 0.27
C ASN A 106 -8.07 -0.31 -0.70
N LEU A 107 -8.27 -1.27 -1.59
CA LEU A 107 -9.22 -1.13 -2.69
C LEU A 107 -10.68 -1.02 -2.21
N TYR A 108 -11.00 -1.52 -1.02
CA TYR A 108 -12.34 -1.37 -0.44
C TYR A 108 -12.66 0.11 -0.16
N TRP A 109 -11.76 0.83 0.50
CA TRP A 109 -11.96 2.25 0.82
C TRP A 109 -11.62 3.18 -0.36
N ASP A 110 -10.47 2.95 -0.99
CA ASP A 110 -9.99 3.79 -2.09
C ASP A 110 -10.91 3.67 -3.30
N GLY A 111 -11.46 2.48 -3.57
CA GLY A 111 -12.41 2.23 -4.66
C GLY A 111 -13.71 3.03 -4.53
N VAL A 112 -14.14 3.35 -3.32
CA VAL A 112 -15.32 4.19 -3.08
C VAL A 112 -14.98 5.68 -3.15
N GLN A 113 -13.78 6.07 -2.72
CA GLN A 113 -13.37 7.48 -2.65
C GLN A 113 -12.94 8.04 -4.00
N ILE A 114 -12.25 7.25 -4.83
CA ILE A 114 -11.78 7.72 -6.14
C ILE A 114 -12.90 8.28 -7.01
N PRO A 115 -14.05 7.62 -7.21
CA PRO A 115 -15.15 8.20 -7.99
C PRO A 115 -15.71 9.49 -7.39
N ARG A 116 -15.81 9.58 -6.06
CA ARG A 116 -16.29 10.79 -5.36
C ARG A 116 -15.33 11.97 -5.58
N PHE A 117 -14.03 11.72 -5.41
CA PHE A 117 -13.01 12.72 -5.64
C PHE A 117 -13.01 13.22 -7.09
N LEU A 118 -13.09 12.31 -8.06
CA LEU A 118 -13.18 12.66 -9.48
C LEU A 118 -14.44 13.47 -9.78
N TRP A 119 -15.58 13.12 -9.17
CA TRP A 119 -16.83 13.85 -9.33
C TRP A 119 -16.74 15.28 -8.79
N VAL A 120 -16.26 15.43 -7.55
CA VAL A 120 -16.08 16.77 -6.94
C VAL A 120 -15.08 17.62 -7.75
N SER A 121 -13.93 17.03 -8.14
CA SER A 121 -12.94 17.71 -8.95
C SER A 121 -13.49 18.14 -10.31
N ALA A 122 -14.38 17.35 -10.92
CA ALA A 122 -15.01 17.68 -12.19
C ALA A 122 -16.03 18.84 -12.07
N GLN A 123 -16.62 19.04 -10.89
CA GLN A 123 -17.54 20.17 -10.65
C GLN A 123 -16.82 21.52 -10.57
N GLU A 124 -15.54 21.54 -10.16
CA GLU A 124 -14.70 22.74 -10.11
C GLU A 124 -14.13 23.14 -11.47
N LEU A 125 -14.23 22.25 -12.47
CA LEU A 125 -13.67 22.44 -13.80
C LEU A 125 -14.78 22.83 -14.82
N ALA A 126 -14.44 23.67 -15.78
CA ALA A 126 -15.29 23.84 -16.94
C ALA A 126 -15.39 22.53 -17.74
N TRP A 127 -16.55 22.27 -18.36
CA TRP A 127 -16.80 21.00 -19.05
C TRP A 127 -15.70 20.64 -20.07
N TRP A 128 -15.16 21.63 -20.79
CA TRP A 128 -14.08 21.40 -21.76
C TRP A 128 -12.75 21.03 -21.10
N GLN A 129 -12.48 21.54 -19.87
CA GLN A 129 -11.29 21.15 -19.09
C GLN A 129 -11.42 19.70 -18.63
N SER A 130 -12.59 19.29 -18.14
CA SER A 130 -12.86 17.90 -17.79
C SER A 130 -12.73 16.97 -19.00
N ALA A 131 -13.25 17.39 -20.16
CA ALA A 131 -13.10 16.65 -21.43
C ALA A 131 -11.62 16.56 -21.86
N ALA A 132 -10.85 17.65 -21.74
CA ALA A 132 -9.44 17.66 -22.06
C ALA A 132 -8.62 16.76 -21.13
N VAL A 133 -8.91 16.72 -19.82
CA VAL A 133 -8.28 15.80 -18.85
C VAL A 133 -8.57 14.36 -19.22
N LEU A 134 -9.84 14.01 -19.47
CA LEU A 134 -10.22 12.64 -19.87
C LEU A 134 -9.55 12.23 -21.17
N ALA A 135 -9.52 13.10 -22.17
CA ALA A 135 -8.84 12.85 -23.44
C ALA A 135 -7.33 12.64 -23.22
N SER A 136 -6.69 13.48 -22.41
CA SER A 136 -5.26 13.36 -22.09
C SER A 136 -4.93 12.06 -21.38
N VAL A 137 -5.76 11.64 -20.41
CA VAL A 137 -5.65 10.34 -19.76
C VAL A 137 -5.81 9.20 -20.77
N GLY A 138 -6.82 9.26 -21.63
CA GLY A 138 -7.01 8.26 -22.68
C GLY A 138 -5.83 8.14 -23.64
N VAL A 139 -5.29 9.29 -24.10
CA VAL A 139 -4.08 9.33 -24.94
C VAL A 139 -2.87 8.75 -24.21
N LEU A 140 -2.68 9.08 -22.94
CA LEU A 140 -1.59 8.53 -22.12
C LEU A 140 -1.68 6.99 -22.02
N PHE A 141 -2.86 6.46 -21.72
CA PHE A 141 -3.09 5.01 -21.64
C PHE A 141 -2.84 4.33 -22.98
N TRP A 142 -3.36 4.91 -24.06
CA TRP A 142 -3.15 4.40 -25.41
C TRP A 142 -1.66 4.43 -25.81
N ALA A 143 -0.97 5.52 -25.54
CA ALA A 143 0.47 5.65 -25.80
C ALA A 143 1.29 4.65 -25.00
N LEU A 144 1.00 4.50 -23.70
CA LEU A 144 1.65 3.52 -22.84
C LEU A 144 1.39 2.09 -23.33
N PHE A 145 0.14 1.74 -23.64
CA PHE A 145 -0.21 0.44 -24.18
C PHE A 145 0.54 0.14 -25.48
N THR A 146 0.58 1.10 -26.42
CA THR A 146 1.25 0.91 -27.72
C THR A 146 2.76 0.77 -27.54
N LEU A 147 3.36 1.53 -26.62
CA LEU A 147 4.77 1.46 -26.30
C LEU A 147 5.13 0.11 -25.64
N LEU A 148 4.36 -0.34 -24.66
CA LEU A 148 4.51 -1.67 -24.04
C LEU A 148 4.35 -2.79 -25.08
N ARG A 149 3.32 -2.71 -25.92
CA ARG A 149 3.10 -3.67 -26.98
C ARG A 149 4.27 -3.73 -27.99
N TRP A 150 4.80 -2.55 -28.35
CA TRP A 150 6.00 -2.46 -29.20
C TRP A 150 7.22 -3.11 -28.51
N ALA A 151 7.50 -2.76 -27.26
CA ALA A 151 8.63 -3.30 -26.52
C ALA A 151 8.54 -4.84 -26.37
N ILE A 152 7.34 -5.36 -26.05
CA ILE A 152 7.09 -6.80 -25.95
C ILE A 152 7.25 -7.47 -27.35
N ALA A 153 6.80 -6.83 -28.43
CA ALA A 153 6.99 -7.35 -29.78
C ALA A 153 8.47 -7.43 -30.15
N VAL A 154 9.26 -6.40 -29.84
CA VAL A 154 10.73 -6.39 -30.05
C VAL A 154 11.39 -7.49 -29.21
N ALA A 155 11.03 -7.60 -27.93
CA ALA A 155 11.55 -8.64 -27.05
C ALA A 155 11.24 -10.05 -27.58
N ALA A 156 10.04 -10.28 -28.10
CA ALA A 156 9.60 -11.56 -28.64
C ALA A 156 10.22 -11.87 -30.04
N CYS A 157 10.32 -10.87 -30.91
CA CYS A 157 10.72 -11.10 -32.29
C CYS A 157 12.23 -11.08 -32.52
N ASP A 158 12.95 -10.24 -31.77
CA ASP A 158 14.41 -10.09 -31.90
C ASP A 158 15.16 -10.66 -30.68
N GLY A 159 14.67 -10.36 -29.46
CA GLY A 159 15.32 -10.75 -28.22
C GLY A 159 15.24 -12.24 -27.93
N ALA A 160 14.04 -12.82 -27.94
CA ALA A 160 13.84 -14.23 -27.58
C ALA A 160 14.53 -15.21 -28.55
N PRO A 161 14.48 -15.06 -29.88
CA PRO A 161 15.22 -15.93 -30.79
C PRO A 161 16.74 -15.84 -30.64
N PHE A 162 17.26 -14.64 -30.31
CA PHE A 162 18.67 -14.46 -30.00
C PHE A 162 19.02 -15.18 -28.68
N ALA A 163 18.22 -14.99 -27.63
CA ALA A 163 18.43 -15.61 -26.33
C ALA A 163 18.41 -17.14 -26.41
N LEU A 164 17.45 -17.73 -27.13
CA LEU A 164 17.33 -19.18 -27.30
C LEU A 164 18.56 -19.83 -27.94
N ARG A 165 19.32 -19.07 -28.72
CA ARG A 165 20.53 -19.53 -29.43
C ARG A 165 21.85 -19.19 -28.72
N THR A 166 21.76 -18.44 -27.60
CA THR A 166 22.95 -17.83 -27.01
C THR A 166 23.12 -18.29 -25.56
N PRO A 167 24.07 -19.18 -25.25
CA PRO A 167 24.22 -19.81 -23.93
C PRO A 167 24.41 -18.80 -22.78
N TRP A 168 25.17 -17.73 -22.99
CA TRP A 168 25.40 -16.73 -21.93
C TRP A 168 24.15 -15.92 -21.57
N VAL A 169 23.18 -15.77 -22.49
CA VAL A 169 21.88 -15.15 -22.18
C VAL A 169 21.05 -16.06 -21.28
N TRP A 170 21.14 -17.39 -21.48
CA TRP A 170 20.53 -18.35 -20.57
C TRP A 170 21.15 -18.29 -19.17
N ALA A 171 22.47 -18.09 -19.06
CA ALA A 171 23.13 -17.91 -17.75
C ALA A 171 22.58 -16.66 -17.03
N ILE A 172 22.43 -15.53 -17.73
CA ILE A 172 21.82 -14.30 -17.17
C ILE A 172 20.37 -14.55 -16.77
N THR A 173 19.60 -15.19 -17.63
CA THR A 173 18.19 -15.51 -17.34
C THR A 173 18.06 -16.40 -16.11
N LEU A 174 18.86 -17.46 -16.02
CA LEU A 174 18.87 -18.37 -14.87
C LEU A 174 19.28 -17.64 -13.58
N THR A 175 20.33 -16.82 -13.65
CA THR A 175 20.75 -16.00 -12.51
C THR A 175 19.64 -15.06 -12.05
N SER A 176 18.93 -14.42 -12.99
CA SER A 176 17.79 -13.56 -12.67
C SER A 176 16.66 -14.33 -11.98
N VAL A 177 16.35 -15.54 -12.45
CA VAL A 177 15.35 -16.44 -11.82
C VAL A 177 15.80 -16.83 -10.42
N LEU A 178 17.05 -17.21 -10.22
CA LEU A 178 17.59 -17.60 -8.92
C LEU A 178 17.56 -16.42 -7.92
N LEU A 179 17.94 -15.22 -8.36
CA LEU A 179 17.88 -14.02 -7.50
C LEU A 179 16.46 -13.69 -7.08
N VAL A 180 15.50 -13.74 -8.02
CA VAL A 180 14.08 -13.51 -7.71
C VAL A 180 13.56 -14.59 -6.77
N SER A 181 13.85 -15.86 -7.04
CA SER A 181 13.40 -16.98 -6.20
C SER A 181 13.98 -16.92 -4.79
N ALA A 182 15.27 -16.60 -4.66
CA ALA A 182 15.92 -16.43 -3.36
C ALA A 182 15.28 -15.27 -2.56
N ASN A 183 15.01 -14.14 -3.23
CA ASN A 183 14.35 -13.01 -2.60
C ASN A 183 12.92 -13.35 -2.12
N LEU A 184 12.14 -14.06 -2.95
CA LEU A 184 10.79 -14.52 -2.60
C LEU A 184 10.81 -15.56 -1.47
N ALA A 185 11.88 -16.36 -1.37
CA ALA A 185 12.12 -17.29 -0.25
C ALA A 185 12.61 -16.59 1.04
N GLY A 186 12.71 -15.26 1.05
CA GLY A 186 13.10 -14.48 2.23
C GLY A 186 14.61 -14.28 2.40
N VAL A 187 15.43 -14.73 1.47
CA VAL A 187 16.88 -14.45 1.47
C VAL A 187 17.09 -12.98 1.08
N ARG A 188 17.47 -12.17 2.06
CA ARG A 188 17.71 -10.73 1.84
C ARG A 188 19.20 -10.49 1.58
N ALA A 189 19.50 -9.91 0.43
CA ALA A 189 20.82 -9.38 0.18
C ALA A 189 21.02 -8.05 0.93
N THR A 190 22.26 -7.72 1.24
CA THR A 190 22.64 -6.43 1.89
C THR A 190 22.17 -5.23 1.06
N TRP A 191 22.14 -5.36 -0.26
CA TRP A 191 21.58 -4.39 -1.20
C TRP A 191 20.32 -4.95 -1.85
N PRO A 192 19.22 -4.21 -1.92
CA PRO A 192 17.98 -4.68 -2.54
C PRO A 192 18.15 -4.74 -4.07
N ILE A 193 18.47 -5.94 -4.59
CA ILE A 193 18.66 -6.22 -6.02
C ILE A 193 17.31 -6.40 -6.72
N VAL A 194 16.30 -6.91 -5.99
CA VAL A 194 14.98 -7.25 -6.52
C VAL A 194 13.97 -6.20 -6.08
N ALA A 195 13.12 -5.75 -7.00
CA ALA A 195 12.03 -4.84 -6.71
C ALA A 195 10.90 -5.55 -5.95
N LYS A 196 10.07 -4.78 -5.22
CA LYS A 196 8.87 -5.32 -4.57
C LYS A 196 7.91 -5.84 -5.65
N PRO A 197 7.45 -7.10 -5.58
CA PRO A 197 6.53 -7.64 -6.57
C PRO A 197 5.13 -7.00 -6.48
N VAL A 198 4.45 -6.90 -7.62
CA VAL A 198 3.11 -6.29 -7.74
C VAL A 198 2.00 -7.33 -7.56
N LEU A 199 2.21 -8.55 -8.05
CA LEU A 199 1.21 -9.63 -7.97
C LEU A 199 0.71 -9.92 -6.55
N PRO A 200 1.56 -9.95 -5.51
CA PRO A 200 1.10 -10.08 -4.13
C PRO A 200 0.17 -8.95 -3.68
N THR A 201 0.39 -7.71 -4.15
CA THR A 201 -0.52 -6.59 -3.87
C THR A 201 -1.91 -6.87 -4.46
N TYR A 202 -2.00 -7.29 -5.72
CA TYR A 202 -3.28 -7.69 -6.33
C TYR A 202 -3.96 -8.83 -5.59
N TRP A 203 -3.19 -9.87 -5.22
CA TRP A 203 -3.71 -11.00 -4.47
C TRP A 203 -4.28 -10.57 -3.11
N ARG A 204 -3.54 -9.74 -2.38
CA ARG A 204 -4.00 -9.19 -1.09
C ARG A 204 -5.29 -8.39 -1.26
N GLN A 205 -5.39 -7.53 -2.29
CA GLN A 205 -6.61 -6.76 -2.54
C GLN A 205 -7.79 -7.65 -2.93
N ALA A 206 -7.56 -8.69 -3.73
CA ALA A 206 -8.60 -9.67 -4.06
C ALA A 206 -9.09 -10.44 -2.82
N GLN A 207 -8.18 -10.86 -1.94
CA GLN A 207 -8.52 -11.50 -0.67
C GLN A 207 -9.29 -10.56 0.25
N LEU A 208 -8.86 -9.29 0.35
CA LEU A 208 -9.54 -8.27 1.15
C LEU A 208 -10.99 -8.11 0.68
N LEU A 209 -11.22 -7.86 -0.60
CA LEU A 209 -12.56 -7.71 -1.15
C LEU A 209 -13.40 -8.98 -0.95
N ALA A 210 -12.84 -10.17 -1.25
CA ALA A 210 -13.54 -11.42 -1.06
C ALA A 210 -13.92 -11.68 0.41
N THR A 211 -13.12 -11.19 1.36
CA THR A 211 -13.40 -11.32 2.79
C THR A 211 -14.37 -10.22 3.27
N ALA A 212 -14.18 -8.99 2.82
CA ALA A 212 -15.05 -7.87 3.19
C ALA A 212 -16.52 -8.09 2.80
N PHE A 213 -16.77 -8.82 1.68
CA PHE A 213 -18.11 -9.15 1.23
C PHE A 213 -18.59 -10.56 1.63
N SER A 214 -17.88 -11.27 2.50
CA SER A 214 -18.23 -12.62 2.96
C SER A 214 -18.29 -12.70 4.48
N PRO A 215 -19.49 -12.71 5.10
CA PRO A 215 -19.63 -12.83 6.55
C PRO A 215 -18.94 -14.08 7.14
N GLN A 216 -18.94 -15.19 6.39
CA GLN A 216 -18.30 -16.44 6.83
C GLN A 216 -16.77 -16.28 6.91
N ARG A 217 -16.15 -15.61 5.94
CA ARG A 217 -14.71 -15.34 5.96
C ARG A 217 -14.33 -14.33 7.03
N GLN A 218 -15.15 -13.31 7.25
CA GLN A 218 -14.97 -12.37 8.36
C GLN A 218 -15.00 -13.10 9.71
N ALA A 219 -16.00 -13.97 9.93
CA ALA A 219 -16.13 -14.78 11.14
C ALA A 219 -14.97 -15.76 11.38
N SER A 220 -14.31 -16.23 10.32
CA SER A 220 -13.12 -17.09 10.46
C SER A 220 -11.83 -16.33 10.79
N LEU A 221 -11.76 -15.04 10.44
CA LEU A 221 -10.58 -14.21 10.63
C LEU A 221 -10.64 -13.38 11.91
N LEU A 222 -11.82 -12.87 12.24
CA LEU A 222 -12.06 -12.03 13.41
C LEU A 222 -12.66 -12.87 14.55
N PRO A 223 -12.29 -12.61 15.82
CA PRO A 223 -12.89 -13.29 16.97
C PRO A 223 -14.40 -13.03 17.02
N ALA A 224 -15.16 -13.98 17.55
CA ALA A 224 -16.61 -13.87 17.66
C ALA A 224 -17.04 -12.72 18.58
N SER A 225 -16.28 -12.49 19.65
CA SER A 225 -16.53 -11.43 20.64
C SER A 225 -15.22 -10.81 21.13
N THR A 226 -15.28 -9.58 21.59
CA THR A 226 -14.18 -8.84 22.20
C THR A 226 -14.52 -8.47 23.65
N ALA A 227 -13.55 -7.91 24.39
CA ALA A 227 -13.80 -7.32 25.70
C ALA A 227 -14.84 -6.19 25.65
N ILE A 228 -14.88 -5.45 24.52
CA ILE A 228 -15.86 -4.38 24.30
C ILE A 228 -17.27 -4.96 24.14
N ASP A 229 -17.45 -6.02 23.36
CA ASP A 229 -18.73 -6.70 23.21
C ASP A 229 -19.23 -7.21 24.56
N THR A 230 -18.35 -7.78 25.39
CA THR A 230 -18.66 -8.25 26.74
C THR A 230 -19.05 -7.09 27.65
N ALA A 231 -18.34 -5.96 27.58
CA ALA A 231 -18.64 -4.78 28.38
C ALA A 231 -19.98 -4.12 27.98
N LEU A 232 -20.29 -4.11 26.69
CA LEU A 232 -21.59 -3.62 26.18
C LEU A 232 -22.77 -4.51 26.59
N ALA A 233 -22.54 -5.82 26.74
CA ALA A 233 -23.55 -6.77 27.17
C ALA A 233 -23.75 -6.77 28.71
N ALA A 234 -22.87 -6.10 29.46
CA ALA A 234 -22.97 -6.00 30.92
C ALA A 234 -24.17 -5.09 31.35
N PRO A 235 -24.69 -5.26 32.57
CA PRO A 235 -25.78 -4.42 33.06
C PRO A 235 -25.43 -2.92 32.98
N PRO A 236 -26.42 -2.05 32.68
CA PRO A 236 -26.22 -0.61 32.66
C PRO A 236 -25.54 -0.11 33.95
N GLY A 237 -24.52 0.73 33.79
CA GLY A 237 -23.80 1.32 34.92
C GLY A 237 -22.69 0.45 35.53
N SER A 238 -22.49 -0.81 35.07
CA SER A 238 -21.45 -1.68 35.63
C SER A 238 -20.08 -1.47 34.99
N ALA A 239 -20.00 -1.31 33.66
CA ALA A 239 -18.75 -1.30 32.94
C ALA A 239 -17.88 -0.07 33.21
N LEU A 240 -18.44 1.13 33.29
CA LEU A 240 -17.71 2.39 33.51
C LEU A 240 -18.05 3.07 34.85
N ALA A 241 -18.68 2.34 35.80
CA ALA A 241 -19.14 2.88 37.08
C ALA A 241 -18.03 3.58 37.89
N ALA A 242 -16.81 3.05 37.89
CA ALA A 242 -15.68 3.60 38.62
C ALA A 242 -15.25 4.98 38.11
N LEU A 243 -15.60 5.36 36.88
CA LEU A 243 -15.28 6.68 36.33
C LEU A 243 -16.14 7.79 36.92
N GLY A 244 -17.36 7.48 37.41
CA GLY A 244 -18.24 8.43 38.06
C GLY A 244 -18.61 9.64 37.18
N GLY A 245 -18.68 9.47 35.85
CA GLY A 245 -18.98 10.54 34.89
C GLY A 245 -17.83 11.52 34.64
N ARG A 246 -16.62 11.21 35.07
CA ARG A 246 -15.43 12.07 34.80
C ARG A 246 -14.96 11.96 33.38
N ASP A 247 -14.38 13.06 32.87
CA ASP A 247 -13.74 13.07 31.55
C ASP A 247 -12.61 12.06 31.45
N VAL A 248 -12.51 11.39 30.32
CA VAL A 248 -11.47 10.40 30.00
C VAL A 248 -10.68 10.87 28.78
N TYR A 249 -9.39 11.01 28.92
CA TYR A 249 -8.47 11.39 27.85
C TYR A 249 -7.59 10.20 27.49
N LEU A 250 -7.74 9.70 26.26
CA LEU A 250 -6.84 8.72 25.66
C LEU A 250 -5.88 9.42 24.70
N ILE A 251 -4.62 9.57 25.13
CA ILE A 251 -3.60 10.29 24.36
C ILE A 251 -2.62 9.28 23.80
N MET A 252 -2.53 9.20 22.46
CA MET A 252 -1.55 8.39 21.74
C MET A 252 -0.31 9.22 21.49
N LEU A 253 0.82 8.88 22.17
CA LEU A 253 2.12 9.48 21.92
C LEU A 253 2.88 8.61 20.93
N GLU A 254 3.03 9.10 19.72
CA GLU A 254 3.78 8.40 18.69
C GLU A 254 5.28 8.66 18.78
N SER A 255 6.07 7.78 18.14
CA SER A 255 7.54 7.84 18.14
C SER A 255 8.18 7.76 19.52
N LEU A 256 7.45 7.32 20.54
CA LEU A 256 7.91 7.13 21.92
C LEU A 256 7.68 5.65 22.29
N GLY A 257 8.72 4.85 22.23
CA GLY A 257 8.64 3.41 22.56
C GLY A 257 9.50 3.03 23.76
N ALA A 258 9.51 1.74 24.12
CA ALA A 258 10.33 1.20 25.21
C ALA A 258 11.82 1.52 25.07
N VAL A 259 12.31 1.74 23.85
CA VAL A 259 13.70 2.13 23.56
C VAL A 259 14.18 3.33 24.38
N VAL A 260 13.27 4.27 24.72
CA VAL A 260 13.65 5.44 25.55
C VAL A 260 13.96 5.09 27.00
N TYR A 261 13.66 3.86 27.43
CA TYR A 261 14.00 3.31 28.75
C TYR A 261 15.10 2.25 28.63
N ASP A 262 15.12 1.47 27.55
CA ASP A 262 16.00 0.31 27.38
C ASP A 262 17.37 0.69 26.81
N ASP A 263 17.44 1.76 25.98
CA ASP A 263 18.71 2.29 25.46
C ASP A 263 19.33 3.28 26.44
N ALA A 264 20.54 3.00 26.91
CA ALA A 264 21.24 3.82 27.91
C ALA A 264 21.49 5.27 27.47
N ARG A 265 21.62 5.53 26.14
CA ARG A 265 21.83 6.89 25.62
C ARG A 265 20.52 7.66 25.65
N ALA A 266 19.43 7.06 25.19
CA ALA A 266 18.11 7.66 25.24
C ALA A 266 17.69 7.91 26.70
N ASP A 267 17.85 6.93 27.58
CA ASP A 267 17.54 7.05 28.99
C ASP A 267 18.34 8.20 29.67
N SER A 268 19.65 8.31 29.40
CA SER A 268 20.49 9.37 29.99
C SER A 268 19.99 10.79 29.64
N VAL A 269 19.48 10.99 28.43
CA VAL A 269 18.95 12.29 27.97
C VAL A 269 17.57 12.58 28.58
N LEU A 270 16.69 11.57 28.63
CA LEU A 270 15.28 11.77 28.98
C LEU A 270 14.95 11.57 30.45
N ARG A 271 15.85 11.00 31.25
CA ARG A 271 15.61 10.67 32.66
C ARG A 271 15.21 11.89 33.50
N ALA A 272 15.93 13.02 33.35
CA ALA A 272 15.62 14.24 34.07
C ALA A 272 14.24 14.82 33.73
N SER A 273 13.86 14.78 32.46
CA SER A 273 12.53 15.21 31.99
C SER A 273 11.41 14.31 32.53
N ARG A 274 11.63 12.99 32.53
CA ARG A 274 10.67 12.04 33.11
C ARG A 274 10.50 12.22 34.61
N ALA A 275 11.61 12.44 35.35
CA ALA A 275 11.56 12.68 36.77
C ALA A 275 10.80 13.98 37.11
N ARG A 276 11.01 15.03 36.31
CA ARG A 276 10.28 16.30 36.44
C ARG A 276 8.79 16.11 36.19
N PHE A 277 8.44 15.41 35.08
CA PHE A 277 7.07 15.11 34.74
C PHE A 277 6.35 14.30 35.84
N ALA A 278 7.02 13.31 36.40
CA ALA A 278 6.47 12.54 37.53
C ALA A 278 6.25 13.42 38.77
N ALA A 279 7.19 14.35 39.08
CA ALA A 279 7.03 15.29 40.19
C ALA A 279 5.87 16.26 39.94
N ASP A 280 5.69 16.78 38.72
CA ASP A 280 4.60 17.69 38.35
C ASP A 280 3.22 16.99 38.49
N ILE A 281 3.15 15.72 38.10
CA ILE A 281 1.93 14.91 38.28
C ILE A 281 1.63 14.75 39.76
N ALA A 282 2.62 14.38 40.57
CA ALA A 282 2.43 14.23 42.01
C ALA A 282 2.01 15.57 42.69
N ALA A 283 2.62 16.67 42.28
CA ALA A 283 2.30 18.02 42.77
C ALA A 283 0.85 18.43 42.40
N SER A 284 0.30 17.90 41.32
CA SER A 284 -1.10 18.10 40.92
C SER A 284 -2.11 17.26 41.69
N GLY A 285 -1.67 16.47 42.69
CA GLY A 285 -2.52 15.55 43.44
C GLY A 285 -3.01 14.30 42.65
N ARG A 286 -2.36 13.98 41.52
CA ARG A 286 -2.65 12.84 40.67
C ARG A 286 -1.70 11.68 40.92
N GLN A 287 -2.14 10.48 40.56
CA GLN A 287 -1.33 9.26 40.66
C GLN A 287 -1.04 8.73 39.26
N VAL A 288 0.09 8.02 39.11
CA VAL A 288 0.50 7.38 37.88
C VAL A 288 0.58 5.87 38.07
N VAL A 289 -0.02 5.14 37.13
CA VAL A 289 0.19 3.70 36.95
C VAL A 289 0.81 3.51 35.57
N SER A 290 1.91 2.76 35.47
CA SER A 290 2.61 2.51 34.22
C SER A 290 2.73 1.02 33.95
N ALA A 291 2.61 0.64 32.69
CA ALA A 291 2.84 -0.72 32.24
C ALA A 291 3.42 -0.73 30.82
N PHE A 292 4.18 -1.78 30.49
CA PHE A 292 4.64 -2.01 29.13
C PHE A 292 3.67 -2.96 28.40
N PHE A 293 3.33 -2.60 27.17
CA PHE A 293 2.53 -3.41 26.28
C PHE A 293 3.34 -3.85 25.09
N ARG A 294 3.12 -5.10 24.65
CA ARG A 294 3.62 -5.52 23.35
C ARG A 294 2.68 -4.95 22.28
N SER A 295 3.18 -3.97 21.52
CA SER A 295 2.46 -3.39 20.40
C SER A 295 2.56 -4.28 19.16
N PRO A 296 1.49 -4.47 18.36
CA PRO A 296 1.56 -5.09 17.04
C PRO A 296 2.26 -4.19 16.01
N THR A 297 2.51 -2.92 16.35
CA THR A 297 3.16 -1.96 15.45
C THR A 297 4.58 -2.40 15.12
N PHE A 298 4.88 -2.41 13.82
CA PHE A 298 6.22 -2.63 13.30
C PHE A 298 6.48 -1.66 12.15
N ALA A 299 7.68 -1.08 12.13
CA ALA A 299 8.14 -0.20 11.04
C ALA A 299 7.17 0.98 10.72
N GLY A 300 6.58 1.60 11.74
CA GLY A 300 5.76 2.80 11.60
C GLY A 300 4.25 2.61 11.43
N GLY A 301 3.76 1.36 11.38
CA GLY A 301 2.31 1.07 11.31
C GLY A 301 1.60 1.26 12.65
N SER A 302 1.56 2.48 13.20
CA SER A 302 0.95 2.78 14.51
C SER A 302 -0.57 2.61 14.55
N ASP A 303 -1.22 2.68 13.38
CA ASP A 303 -2.65 2.43 13.18
C ASP A 303 -3.09 1.04 13.69
N LEU A 304 -2.24 0.03 13.58
CA LEU A 304 -2.49 -1.31 14.14
C LEU A 304 -2.68 -1.27 15.67
N THR A 305 -1.88 -0.47 16.36
CA THR A 305 -1.98 -0.31 17.83
C THR A 305 -3.21 0.50 18.23
N HIS A 306 -3.45 1.63 17.54
CA HIS A 306 -4.60 2.48 17.82
C HIS A 306 -5.91 1.72 17.63
N LEU A 307 -6.05 1.06 16.49
CA LEU A 307 -7.25 0.28 16.18
C LEU A 307 -7.37 -0.95 17.10
N GLY A 308 -6.25 -1.62 17.40
CA GLY A 308 -6.22 -2.75 18.32
C GLY A 308 -6.74 -2.38 19.70
N LEU A 309 -6.29 -1.24 20.25
CA LEU A 309 -6.76 -0.74 21.54
C LEU A 309 -8.23 -0.35 21.49
N LEU A 310 -8.66 0.41 20.47
CA LEU A 310 -10.02 0.90 20.36
C LEU A 310 -11.03 -0.19 20.00
N SER A 311 -10.62 -1.28 19.37
CA SER A 311 -11.48 -2.42 19.04
C SER A 311 -11.41 -3.58 20.04
N GLY A 312 -10.40 -3.58 20.93
CA GLY A 312 -10.13 -4.70 21.84
C GLY A 312 -9.65 -5.97 21.13
N MET A 313 -9.02 -5.84 19.95
CA MET A 313 -8.56 -6.96 19.12
C MET A 313 -7.06 -7.00 18.96
N ASP A 314 -6.49 -8.21 18.85
CA ASP A 314 -5.14 -8.40 18.36
C ASP A 314 -5.08 -8.25 16.84
N LEU A 315 -4.39 -7.21 16.38
CA LEU A 315 -4.21 -6.87 14.97
C LEU A 315 -2.78 -7.11 14.47
N SER A 316 -2.07 -8.07 15.06
CA SER A 316 -0.73 -8.49 14.59
C SER A 316 -0.75 -9.01 13.15
N ASP A 317 -1.90 -9.47 12.66
CA ASP A 317 -2.14 -9.83 11.27
C ASP A 317 -2.71 -8.60 10.51
N PRO A 318 -1.97 -8.03 9.54
CA PRO A 318 -2.45 -6.88 8.76
C PRO A 318 -3.78 -7.12 8.02
N MET A 319 -4.09 -8.38 7.66
CA MET A 319 -5.38 -8.71 7.03
C MET A 319 -6.53 -8.55 8.02
N ARG A 320 -6.33 -8.87 9.30
CA ARG A 320 -7.33 -8.60 10.34
C ARG A 320 -7.65 -7.12 10.48
N HIS A 321 -6.62 -6.29 10.44
CA HIS A 321 -6.78 -4.83 10.46
C HIS A 321 -7.63 -4.36 9.28
N ASP A 322 -7.23 -4.72 8.05
CA ASP A 322 -7.93 -4.30 6.84
C ASP A 322 -9.39 -4.77 6.82
N VAL A 323 -9.65 -6.01 7.24
CA VAL A 323 -10.99 -6.59 7.30
C VAL A 323 -11.84 -5.99 8.41
N LEU A 324 -11.25 -5.75 9.60
CA LEU A 324 -11.96 -5.14 10.71
C LEU A 324 -12.55 -3.79 10.33
N LEU A 325 -11.79 -2.95 9.63
CA LEU A 325 -12.23 -1.65 9.13
C LEU A 325 -13.44 -1.74 8.16
N THR A 326 -13.69 -2.90 7.55
CA THR A 326 -14.86 -3.11 6.68
C THR A 326 -16.12 -3.53 7.44
N THR A 327 -16.00 -3.78 8.74
CA THR A 327 -17.12 -4.24 9.59
C THR A 327 -17.79 -3.08 10.33
N ARG A 328 -18.87 -3.40 11.04
CA ARG A 328 -19.55 -2.46 11.96
C ARG A 328 -19.38 -2.91 13.42
N ARG A 329 -18.25 -3.50 13.77
CA ARG A 329 -18.01 -3.90 15.15
C ARG A 329 -17.91 -2.70 16.06
N PRO A 330 -18.42 -2.79 17.29
CA PRO A 330 -18.35 -1.69 18.24
C PRO A 330 -16.88 -1.43 18.63
N THR A 331 -16.59 -0.17 18.85
CA THR A 331 -15.32 0.30 19.39
C THR A 331 -15.48 0.77 20.84
N LEU A 332 -14.38 1.14 21.46
CA LEU A 332 -14.39 1.77 22.79
C LEU A 332 -15.28 3.01 22.80
N ASN A 333 -15.37 3.76 21.70
CA ASN A 333 -16.26 4.91 21.57
C ASN A 333 -17.73 4.50 21.71
N ALA A 334 -18.13 3.39 21.11
CA ALA A 334 -19.49 2.87 21.27
C ALA A 334 -19.81 2.50 22.73
N LEU A 335 -18.83 1.93 23.45
CA LEU A 335 -18.98 1.63 24.88
C LEU A 335 -19.16 2.91 25.71
N PHE A 336 -18.33 3.93 25.51
CA PHE A 336 -18.46 5.19 26.21
C PHE A 336 -19.81 5.88 25.91
N ARG A 337 -20.20 5.90 24.65
CA ARG A 337 -21.50 6.46 24.22
C ARG A 337 -22.68 5.74 24.87
N ALA A 338 -22.66 4.41 24.98
CA ALA A 338 -23.68 3.63 25.63
C ALA A 338 -23.83 3.97 27.13
N HIS A 339 -22.81 4.58 27.73
CA HIS A 339 -22.80 5.04 29.12
C HIS A 339 -22.95 6.57 29.25
N GLY A 340 -23.45 7.26 28.22
CA GLY A 340 -23.78 8.68 28.26
C GLY A 340 -22.63 9.65 28.02
N TYR A 341 -21.47 9.17 27.61
CA TYR A 341 -20.34 10.02 27.23
C TYR A 341 -20.50 10.50 25.79
N GLN A 342 -20.02 11.70 25.52
CA GLN A 342 -19.75 12.17 24.17
C GLN A 342 -18.30 11.90 23.81
N THR A 343 -18.05 11.39 22.61
CA THR A 343 -16.73 10.96 22.15
C THR A 343 -16.14 11.92 21.12
N PHE A 344 -14.87 12.30 21.32
CA PHE A 344 -14.13 13.21 20.46
C PHE A 344 -12.90 12.54 19.91
N GLY A 345 -12.69 12.60 18.59
CA GLY A 345 -11.44 12.24 17.91
C GLY A 345 -10.68 13.50 17.53
N LEU A 346 -9.47 13.68 18.05
CA LEU A 346 -8.59 14.82 17.75
C LEU A 346 -7.37 14.34 16.97
N TYR A 347 -7.27 14.75 15.70
CA TYR A 347 -6.20 14.35 14.78
C TYR A 347 -5.52 15.58 14.17
N PRO A 348 -4.69 16.30 14.94
CA PRO A 348 -4.15 17.61 14.57
C PRO A 348 -3.18 17.58 13.38
N ALA A 349 -2.58 16.44 13.07
CA ALA A 349 -1.69 16.27 11.92
C ALA A 349 -2.40 15.81 10.64
N LEU A 350 -3.70 15.55 10.70
CA LEU A 350 -4.45 15.03 9.57
C LEU A 350 -4.96 16.17 8.67
N ASP A 351 -4.45 16.22 7.45
CA ASP A 351 -4.77 17.26 6.45
C ASP A 351 -5.71 16.78 5.32
N TRP A 352 -5.98 15.48 5.24
CA TRP A 352 -6.78 14.87 4.16
C TRP A 352 -7.97 14.10 4.68
N GLU A 353 -8.86 13.73 3.77
CA GLU A 353 -9.98 12.86 4.05
C GLU A 353 -9.48 11.47 4.49
N TRP A 354 -9.99 11.03 5.64
CA TRP A 354 -9.68 9.73 6.20
C TRP A 354 -10.97 8.88 6.26
N PRO A 355 -11.27 8.12 5.20
CA PRO A 355 -12.55 7.39 5.10
C PRO A 355 -12.72 6.34 6.18
N GLU A 356 -11.63 5.71 6.60
CA GLU A 356 -11.62 4.66 7.62
C GLU A 356 -12.07 5.16 9.00
N ARG A 357 -12.06 6.48 9.22
CA ARG A 357 -12.57 7.10 10.47
C ARG A 357 -14.00 6.71 10.77
N ALA A 358 -14.79 6.34 9.75
CA ALA A 358 -16.15 5.88 9.93
C ALA A 358 -16.27 4.63 10.81
N PHE A 359 -15.24 3.78 10.86
CA PHE A 359 -15.19 2.63 11.74
C PHE A 359 -15.01 3.03 13.21
N TYR A 360 -14.25 4.09 13.48
CA TYR A 360 -13.97 4.56 14.85
C TYR A 360 -15.19 5.13 15.54
N ASP A 361 -16.14 5.65 14.77
CA ASP A 361 -17.46 6.09 15.20
C ASP A 361 -17.41 7.12 16.34
N PHE A 362 -16.59 8.18 16.19
CA PHE A 362 -16.59 9.33 17.10
C PHE A 362 -17.83 10.19 16.88
N ASP A 363 -18.41 10.75 17.96
CA ASP A 363 -19.50 11.71 17.86
C ASP A 363 -19.03 13.02 17.22
N VAL A 364 -17.82 13.46 17.56
CA VAL A 364 -17.16 14.64 16.98
C VAL A 364 -15.75 14.25 16.54
N PHE A 365 -15.41 14.58 15.30
CA PHE A 365 -14.09 14.34 14.76
C PHE A 365 -13.49 15.66 14.28
N LEU A 366 -12.32 16.02 14.84
CA LEU A 366 -11.62 17.26 14.55
C LEU A 366 -10.23 16.94 13.96
N ALA A 367 -10.05 17.29 12.68
CA ALA A 367 -8.77 17.28 11.99
C ALA A 367 -8.09 18.66 12.09
N ARG A 368 -6.90 18.81 11.51
CA ARG A 368 -6.14 20.06 11.54
C ARG A 368 -6.95 21.28 11.15
N ARG A 369 -7.76 21.18 10.10
CA ARG A 369 -8.57 22.28 9.57
C ARG A 369 -9.62 22.76 10.56
N ASP A 370 -10.12 21.86 11.40
CA ASP A 370 -11.21 22.12 12.33
C ASP A 370 -10.70 22.76 13.63
N LEU A 371 -9.39 22.65 13.92
CA LEU A 371 -8.78 23.11 15.16
C LEU A 371 -8.40 24.58 15.15
N GLY A 372 -8.48 25.27 14.02
CA GLY A 372 -8.08 26.69 13.91
C GLY A 372 -6.62 26.96 14.28
N TYR A 373 -5.76 25.96 14.18
CA TYR A 373 -4.35 26.07 14.54
C TYR A 373 -3.60 26.95 13.56
N ALA A 374 -3.08 28.09 14.05
CA ALA A 374 -2.34 29.08 13.26
C ALA A 374 -0.81 29.00 13.46
N GLY A 375 -0.31 28.01 14.19
CA GLY A 375 1.12 27.81 14.44
C GLY A 375 1.88 27.23 13.23
N PRO A 376 3.20 26.99 13.39
CA PRO A 376 4.01 26.36 12.34
C PRO A 376 3.41 25.01 11.92
N ALA A 377 3.49 24.71 10.62
CA ALA A 377 3.05 23.41 10.14
C ALA A 377 3.82 22.31 10.88
N LEU A 378 3.09 21.40 11.55
CA LEU A 378 3.69 20.19 12.08
C LEU A 378 4.13 19.35 10.88
N GLY A 379 5.43 18.99 10.85
CA GLY A 379 5.95 18.12 9.81
C GLY A 379 5.15 16.83 9.78
N PHE A 380 4.80 16.40 8.58
CA PHE A 380 4.15 15.12 8.38
C PHE A 380 5.22 14.04 8.25
N TRP A 381 4.98 12.88 8.88
CA TRP A 381 5.86 11.71 8.86
C TRP A 381 5.51 10.78 7.72
#